data_93b4f12ae2459e852f1c032e425153fc
#
_entry.id   93b4f12ae2459e852f1c032e425153fc
#
_cell.length_a   1.000
_cell.length_b   1.000
_cell.length_c   1.000
_cell.angle_alpha   90.00
_cell.angle_beta   90.00
_cell.angle_gamma   90.00
#
_symmetry.space_group_name_H-M   'P 1'
#
loop_
_entity.id
_entity.type
_entity.pdbx_description
1 polymer ?
#
loop_
_entity_poly.entity_id
_entity_poly.type
_entity_poly.pdbx_seq_one_letter_code
_entity_poly.pdbx_strand_id
1 'polypeptide(L)'
;MKSDYNRRLFIKSATVATAAMLFSQAPAWAQGTSRRITQAINPISLNACKALSPEEMATGSSLVQHARSYLEQQIGTVKNGDLRRTIATIYSQPQPLSVIRLDADSRREVWQTLSAKGYTKADEKSFLPPMPTKRKDGEAFFSAPGSGYQSHHAYPGGLATHVAANVFITNGIVDTYVDVYNYQVERDIALSAQLLHDLHKPYVFQWQEDHSSRQEQTLAGTGEHHILSVAELIYRKMPAELVVATACAHQAPTAENDEAQIAAWLDAAAIIAGTDPVSYGLVVRKGDGVTLANIARQEGYICHLGDHDFVLSVPAIKQTLPVIEKIAKQDYQIAPNDAAAFNALRNRLYSTYSAMRVHYAYATQGEEAVRAMMHGVVMPA
;
A
#
# COMPACT_ATOMS: atom_id res chain seq x y z
N MET A 1 14.95 28.02 41.70
CA MET A 1 15.63 28.14 40.41
C MET A 1 16.98 27.39 40.38
N LYS A 2 17.04 26.10 40.71
CA LYS A 2 18.27 25.27 40.61
C LYS A 2 18.01 23.84 40.16
N SER A 3 16.82 23.52 39.64
CA SER A 3 16.45 22.16 39.27
C SER A 3 16.50 21.88 37.73
N ASP A 4 16.51 22.92 36.90
CA ASP A 4 16.44 22.74 35.45
C ASP A 4 17.80 22.61 34.74
N TYR A 5 18.90 22.92 35.43
CA TYR A 5 20.24 22.87 34.82
C TYR A 5 20.81 21.45 34.77
N ASN A 6 20.40 20.56 35.67
CA ASN A 6 20.92 19.20 35.73
C ASN A 6 20.24 18.24 34.74
N ARG A 7 19.04 18.56 34.25
CA ARG A 7 18.36 17.76 33.22
C ARG A 7 18.97 17.92 31.84
N ARG A 8 19.51 19.10 31.52
CA ARG A 8 20.13 19.38 30.23
C ARG A 8 21.56 18.86 30.10
N LEU A 9 22.24 18.59 31.20
CA LEU A 9 23.61 18.06 31.18
C LEU A 9 23.64 16.52 31.03
N PHE A 10 22.59 15.83 31.50
CA PHE A 10 22.50 14.35 31.38
C PHE A 10 22.25 13.89 29.94
N ILE A 11 21.72 14.75 29.08
CA ILE A 11 21.40 14.46 27.67
C ILE A 11 22.62 14.61 26.75
N LYS A 12 23.69 15.30 27.17
CA LYS A 12 24.84 15.63 26.31
C LYS A 12 26.01 14.63 26.36
N SER A 13 25.94 13.59 27.17
CA SER A 13 27.07 12.63 27.34
C SER A 13 26.77 11.20 26.86
N ALA A 14 25.68 10.96 26.16
CA ALA A 14 25.40 9.65 25.59
C ALA A 14 25.95 9.58 24.15
N THR A 15 27.15 9.09 24.03
CA THR A 15 27.87 8.75 22.79
C THR A 15 27.05 7.80 21.89
N VAL A 16 27.26 7.90 20.59
CA VAL A 16 26.62 7.22 19.45
C VAL A 16 26.38 5.69 19.59
N ALA A 17 27.06 5.01 20.51
CA ALA A 17 26.83 3.59 20.82
C ALA A 17 25.51 3.31 21.56
N THR A 18 24.84 4.31 22.13
CA THR A 18 23.65 4.14 22.96
C THR A 18 22.34 4.31 22.19
N ALA A 19 22.35 4.84 20.97
CA ALA A 19 21.15 5.00 20.17
C ALA A 19 20.50 3.65 19.81
N ALA A 20 21.29 2.60 19.61
CA ALA A 20 20.78 1.25 19.37
C ALA A 20 20.19 0.57 20.61
N MET A 21 20.61 0.98 21.84
CA MET A 21 20.12 0.41 23.10
C MET A 21 18.92 1.14 23.71
N LEU A 22 18.68 2.42 23.37
CA LEU A 22 17.54 3.18 23.92
C LEU A 22 16.19 2.71 23.36
N PHE A 23 16.15 1.97 22.28
CA PHE A 23 14.94 1.29 21.81
C PHE A 23 14.62 0.00 22.61
N SER A 24 15.45 -0.39 23.60
CA SER A 24 15.30 -1.64 24.32
C SER A 24 14.41 -1.57 25.58
N GLN A 25 14.00 -0.39 26.02
CA GLN A 25 13.17 -0.24 27.21
C GLN A 25 11.80 0.38 26.90
N ALA A 26 10.97 -0.36 26.17
CA ALA A 26 9.54 -0.10 26.23
C ALA A 26 9.03 -0.43 27.66
N PRO A 27 8.11 0.34 28.23
CA PRO A 27 7.48 0.03 29.52
C PRO A 27 6.94 -1.42 29.52
N ALA A 28 6.91 -2.08 30.68
CA ALA A 28 6.52 -3.49 30.78
C ALA A 28 5.16 -3.82 30.18
N TRP A 29 4.22 -2.85 30.18
CA TRP A 29 2.92 -2.99 29.52
C TRP A 29 3.00 -2.95 27.97
N ALA A 30 4.06 -2.37 27.41
CA ALA A 30 4.32 -2.37 25.97
C ALA A 30 5.12 -3.62 25.52
N GLN A 31 5.47 -4.51 26.45
CA GLN A 31 6.18 -5.78 26.15
C GLN A 31 5.23 -6.92 25.75
N GLY A 32 3.93 -6.66 25.62
CA GLY A 32 2.99 -7.59 25.01
C GLY A 32 3.43 -7.92 23.58
N THR A 33 3.92 -9.14 23.38
CA THR A 33 4.09 -9.88 22.11
C THR A 33 4.60 -9.17 20.85
N SER A 34 5.03 -7.89 20.91
CA SER A 34 5.63 -7.24 19.73
C SER A 34 6.97 -7.92 19.45
N ARG A 35 7.01 -8.79 18.45
CA ARG A 35 8.24 -9.32 17.87
C ARG A 35 9.03 -8.12 17.35
N ARG A 36 9.99 -7.64 18.12
CA ARG A 36 10.89 -6.58 17.68
C ARG A 36 11.68 -7.12 16.49
N ILE A 37 11.53 -6.49 15.34
CA ILE A 37 12.37 -6.78 14.19
C ILE A 37 13.73 -6.17 14.51
N THR A 38 14.65 -6.99 15.01
CA THR A 38 16.04 -6.64 15.23
C THR A 38 16.86 -7.28 14.13
N GLN A 39 17.13 -6.55 13.06
CA GLN A 39 18.14 -6.95 12.07
C GLN A 39 19.39 -6.14 12.33
N ALA A 40 20.55 -6.81 12.32
CA ALA A 40 21.81 -6.13 12.17
C ALA A 40 21.86 -5.52 10.75
N ILE A 41 21.85 -4.20 10.67
CA ILE A 41 21.91 -3.47 9.41
C ILE A 41 23.36 -3.07 9.21
N ASN A 42 23.95 -3.50 8.09
CA ASN A 42 25.25 -3.03 7.66
C ASN A 42 25.03 -1.87 6.67
N PRO A 43 25.50 -0.66 6.98
CA PRO A 43 25.39 0.45 6.05
C PRO A 43 26.21 0.18 4.78
N ILE A 44 25.67 0.56 3.64
CA ILE A 44 26.32 0.43 2.33
C ILE A 44 26.70 1.83 1.78
N SER A 45 27.60 1.89 0.79
CA SER A 45 27.87 3.18 0.12
C SER A 45 26.67 3.66 -0.68
N LEU A 46 26.57 4.98 -0.93
CA LEU A 46 25.50 5.54 -1.76
C LEU A 46 25.50 4.94 -3.17
N ASN A 47 26.67 4.68 -3.75
CA ASN A 47 26.77 4.04 -5.06
C ASN A 47 26.25 2.60 -5.04
N ALA A 48 26.53 1.83 -3.99
CA ALA A 48 25.95 0.51 -3.81
C ALA A 48 24.43 0.59 -3.61
N CYS A 49 23.93 1.59 -2.89
CA CYS A 49 22.52 1.82 -2.70
C CYS A 49 21.79 2.13 -4.03
N LYS A 50 22.36 2.97 -4.88
CA LYS A 50 21.86 3.29 -6.23
C LYS A 50 21.83 2.08 -7.16
N ALA A 51 22.72 1.13 -6.95
CA ALA A 51 22.79 -0.09 -7.76
C ALA A 51 21.78 -1.18 -7.37
N LEU A 52 21.17 -1.08 -6.17
CA LEU A 52 20.17 -2.04 -5.73
C LEU A 52 18.87 -1.88 -6.51
N SER A 53 18.36 -2.98 -7.01
CA SER A 53 16.99 -3.05 -7.53
C SER A 53 15.96 -2.94 -6.38
N PRO A 54 14.72 -2.54 -6.68
CA PRO A 54 13.64 -2.57 -5.69
C PRO A 54 13.42 -3.95 -5.07
N GLU A 55 13.61 -5.01 -5.84
CA GLU A 55 13.47 -6.40 -5.38
C GLU A 55 14.59 -6.77 -4.38
N GLU A 56 15.83 -6.36 -4.64
CA GLU A 56 16.95 -6.55 -3.71
C GLU A 56 16.76 -5.76 -2.42
N MET A 57 16.27 -4.51 -2.51
CA MET A 57 15.96 -3.70 -1.32
C MET A 57 14.88 -4.34 -0.47
N ALA A 58 13.79 -4.81 -1.09
CA ALA A 58 12.68 -5.46 -0.39
C ALA A 58 13.08 -6.82 0.21
N THR A 59 13.82 -7.65 -0.53
CA THR A 59 14.31 -8.95 -0.07
C THR A 59 15.30 -8.81 1.08
N GLY A 60 16.16 -7.80 1.03
CA GLY A 60 17.11 -7.49 2.10
C GLY A 60 16.50 -6.79 3.32
N SER A 61 15.21 -6.51 3.34
CA SER A 61 14.52 -5.82 4.43
C SER A 61 13.80 -6.80 5.35
N SER A 62 14.20 -6.85 6.64
CA SER A 62 13.48 -7.65 7.64
C SER A 62 12.05 -7.17 7.88
N LEU A 63 11.80 -5.87 7.73
CA LEU A 63 10.45 -5.28 7.81
C LEU A 63 9.54 -5.88 6.73
N VAL A 64 10.01 -5.87 5.48
CA VAL A 64 9.24 -6.39 4.34
C VAL A 64 9.09 -7.91 4.43
N GLN A 65 10.14 -8.65 4.82
CA GLN A 65 10.06 -10.10 5.00
C GLN A 65 9.10 -10.50 6.14
N HIS A 66 9.04 -9.72 7.21
CA HIS A 66 8.05 -9.93 8.27
C HIS A 66 6.61 -9.69 7.78
N ALA A 67 6.39 -8.59 7.04
CA ALA A 67 5.10 -8.31 6.42
C ALA A 67 4.69 -9.44 5.45
N ARG A 68 5.62 -9.91 4.62
CA ARG A 68 5.41 -11.05 3.72
C ARG A 68 4.98 -12.30 4.48
N SER A 69 5.75 -12.70 5.49
CA SER A 69 5.46 -13.90 6.28
C SER A 69 4.10 -13.82 6.97
N TYR A 70 3.73 -12.63 7.45
CA TYR A 70 2.42 -12.39 8.05
C TYR A 70 1.31 -12.54 7.00
N LEU A 71 1.45 -11.92 5.83
CA LEU A 71 0.45 -12.01 4.74
C LEU A 71 0.29 -13.47 4.26
N GLU A 72 1.39 -14.20 4.06
CA GLU A 72 1.36 -15.62 3.70
C GLU A 72 0.62 -16.46 4.77
N GLN A 73 0.85 -16.17 6.06
CA GLN A 73 0.11 -16.77 7.17
C GLN A 73 -1.39 -16.44 7.10
N GLN A 74 -1.74 -15.17 6.88
CA GLN A 74 -3.15 -14.75 6.82
C GLN A 74 -3.88 -15.34 5.62
N ILE A 75 -3.25 -15.44 4.45
CA ILE A 75 -3.78 -16.17 3.30
C ILE A 75 -4.09 -17.63 3.70
N GLY A 76 -3.21 -18.27 4.47
CA GLY A 76 -3.39 -19.61 4.98
C GLY A 76 -4.64 -19.80 5.88
N THR A 77 -5.14 -18.73 6.51
CA THR A 77 -6.32 -18.77 7.39
C THR A 77 -7.65 -18.71 6.63
N VAL A 78 -7.65 -18.31 5.36
CA VAL A 78 -8.86 -18.30 4.51
C VAL A 78 -9.38 -19.73 4.36
N LYS A 79 -10.59 -19.99 4.83
CA LYS A 79 -11.19 -21.35 4.88
C LYS A 79 -11.59 -21.85 3.50
N ASN A 80 -12.14 -20.95 2.65
CA ASN A 80 -12.49 -21.30 1.28
C ASN A 80 -11.22 -21.61 0.49
N GLY A 81 -11.05 -22.89 0.10
CA GLY A 81 -9.84 -23.39 -0.55
C GLY A 81 -9.58 -22.81 -1.94
N ASP A 82 -10.62 -22.52 -2.71
CA ASP A 82 -10.50 -21.93 -4.05
C ASP A 82 -10.08 -20.47 -3.95
N LEU A 83 -10.69 -19.71 -3.05
CA LEU A 83 -10.35 -18.33 -2.77
C LEU A 83 -8.91 -18.22 -2.26
N ARG A 84 -8.52 -19.05 -1.29
CA ARG A 84 -7.14 -19.09 -0.79
C ARG A 84 -6.12 -19.34 -1.90
N ARG A 85 -6.36 -20.32 -2.79
CA ARG A 85 -5.47 -20.61 -3.93
C ARG A 85 -5.36 -19.43 -4.90
N THR A 86 -6.49 -18.79 -5.19
CA THR A 86 -6.51 -17.62 -6.07
C THR A 86 -5.72 -16.46 -5.49
N ILE A 87 -5.88 -16.14 -4.20
CA ILE A 87 -5.11 -15.09 -3.52
C ILE A 87 -3.62 -15.42 -3.57
N ALA A 88 -3.22 -16.65 -3.22
CA ALA A 88 -1.82 -17.07 -3.27
C ALA A 88 -1.23 -16.96 -4.68
N THR A 89 -2.00 -17.29 -5.73
CA THR A 89 -1.59 -17.12 -7.13
C THR A 89 -1.36 -15.66 -7.49
N ILE A 90 -2.28 -14.76 -7.10
CA ILE A 90 -2.16 -13.31 -7.35
C ILE A 90 -0.90 -12.75 -6.67
N TYR A 91 -0.64 -13.14 -5.42
CA TYR A 91 0.55 -12.68 -4.67
C TYR A 91 1.86 -13.18 -5.27
N SER A 92 1.87 -14.39 -5.85
CA SER A 92 3.04 -14.93 -6.54
C SER A 92 3.24 -14.39 -7.94
N GLN A 93 2.14 -14.06 -8.63
CA GLN A 93 2.12 -13.59 -10.02
C GLN A 93 1.02 -12.53 -10.20
N PRO A 94 1.29 -11.26 -9.88
CA PRO A 94 0.30 -10.17 -9.90
C PRO A 94 0.04 -9.66 -11.34
N GLN A 95 -0.35 -10.57 -12.26
CA GLN A 95 -0.60 -10.24 -13.66
C GLN A 95 -1.95 -9.53 -13.83
N PRO A 96 -2.02 -8.42 -14.60
CA PRO A 96 -3.26 -7.72 -14.91
C PRO A 96 -4.02 -8.42 -16.05
N LEU A 97 -4.57 -9.62 -15.79
CA LEU A 97 -5.20 -10.44 -16.81
C LEU A 97 -6.41 -9.74 -17.47
N SER A 98 -7.18 -8.97 -16.71
CA SER A 98 -8.28 -8.14 -17.19
C SER A 98 -7.85 -7.11 -18.24
N VAL A 99 -6.59 -6.66 -18.19
CA VAL A 99 -5.99 -5.73 -19.14
C VAL A 99 -5.25 -6.47 -20.27
N ILE A 100 -4.51 -7.52 -19.94
CA ILE A 100 -3.74 -8.32 -20.94
C ILE A 100 -4.65 -8.89 -22.03
N ARG A 101 -5.90 -9.24 -21.70
CA ARG A 101 -6.88 -9.76 -22.66
C ARG A 101 -7.32 -8.75 -23.72
N LEU A 102 -7.12 -7.45 -23.49
CA LEU A 102 -7.60 -6.39 -24.37
C LEU A 102 -6.65 -6.26 -25.58
N ASP A 103 -7.12 -6.68 -26.75
CA ASP A 103 -6.50 -6.31 -28.03
C ASP A 103 -6.77 -4.83 -28.37
N ALA A 104 -6.31 -4.36 -29.52
CA ALA A 104 -6.45 -2.97 -29.92
C ALA A 104 -7.92 -2.52 -30.05
N ASP A 105 -8.78 -3.39 -30.57
CA ASP A 105 -10.19 -3.05 -30.81
C ASP A 105 -10.98 -3.06 -29.52
N SER A 106 -10.86 -4.09 -28.69
CA SER A 106 -11.50 -4.17 -27.39
C SER A 106 -11.00 -3.09 -26.43
N ARG A 107 -9.71 -2.72 -26.50
CA ARG A 107 -9.16 -1.59 -25.74
C ARG A 107 -9.82 -0.27 -26.12
N ARG A 108 -10.01 -0.03 -27.42
CA ARG A 108 -10.72 1.15 -27.95
C ARG A 108 -12.17 1.20 -27.50
N GLU A 109 -12.87 0.06 -27.59
CA GLU A 109 -14.27 -0.05 -27.16
C GLU A 109 -14.44 0.24 -25.67
N VAL A 110 -13.57 -0.32 -24.82
CA VAL A 110 -13.53 -0.03 -23.39
C VAL A 110 -13.30 1.47 -23.15
N TRP A 111 -12.30 2.07 -23.80
CA TRP A 111 -12.03 3.50 -23.67
C TRP A 111 -13.23 4.36 -24.09
N GLN A 112 -13.85 4.08 -25.22
CA GLN A 112 -15.04 4.82 -25.70
C GLN A 112 -16.17 4.74 -24.68
N THR A 113 -16.41 3.56 -24.11
CA THR A 113 -17.49 3.37 -23.13
C THR A 113 -17.19 4.11 -21.81
N LEU A 114 -15.97 4.00 -21.28
CA LEU A 114 -15.55 4.74 -20.08
C LEU A 114 -15.59 6.25 -20.29
N SER A 115 -15.14 6.73 -21.46
CA SER A 115 -15.15 8.15 -21.82
C SER A 115 -16.58 8.68 -21.96
N ALA A 116 -17.47 7.96 -22.65
CA ALA A 116 -18.88 8.34 -22.83
C ALA A 116 -19.63 8.43 -21.50
N LYS A 117 -19.26 7.60 -20.49
CA LYS A 117 -19.81 7.67 -19.13
C LYS A 117 -19.11 8.71 -18.24
N GLY A 118 -18.07 9.37 -18.73
CA GLY A 118 -17.32 10.36 -17.95
C GLY A 118 -16.37 9.74 -16.91
N TYR A 119 -16.08 8.45 -16.99
CA TYR A 119 -15.20 7.75 -16.06
C TYR A 119 -13.71 8.02 -16.32
N THR A 120 -13.34 8.40 -17.53
CA THR A 120 -11.98 8.83 -17.86
C THR A 120 -11.97 10.10 -18.69
N LYS A 121 -10.94 10.96 -18.44
CA LYS A 121 -10.60 12.11 -19.29
C LYS A 121 -9.31 11.89 -20.07
N ALA A 122 -8.65 10.77 -19.85
CA ALA A 122 -7.44 10.38 -20.57
C ALA A 122 -7.76 10.01 -22.02
N ASP A 123 -6.78 10.14 -22.90
CA ASP A 123 -6.89 9.67 -24.27
C ASP A 123 -6.79 8.14 -24.37
N GLU A 124 -7.18 7.58 -25.55
CA GLU A 124 -7.18 6.15 -25.83
C GLU A 124 -5.84 5.46 -25.54
N LYS A 125 -4.72 6.17 -25.71
CA LYS A 125 -3.38 5.60 -25.53
C LYS A 125 -2.94 5.54 -24.08
N SER A 126 -3.46 6.44 -23.25
CA SER A 126 -2.98 6.68 -21.89
C SER A 126 -3.95 6.29 -20.77
N PHE A 127 -5.20 5.91 -21.07
CA PHE A 127 -6.23 5.64 -20.04
C PHE A 127 -5.97 4.40 -19.17
N LEU A 128 -5.05 3.54 -19.58
CA LEU A 128 -4.52 2.43 -18.76
C LEU A 128 -3.00 2.55 -18.62
N PRO A 129 -2.42 2.05 -17.53
CA PRO A 129 -0.97 1.99 -17.38
C PRO A 129 -0.31 1.28 -18.57
N PRO A 130 0.91 1.66 -18.96
CA PRO A 130 1.65 0.94 -19.96
C PRO A 130 1.98 -0.48 -19.46
N MET A 131 1.97 -1.45 -20.38
CA MET A 131 2.47 -2.79 -20.03
C MET A 131 3.96 -2.73 -19.72
N PRO A 132 4.41 -3.38 -18.64
CA PRO A 132 5.82 -3.37 -18.25
C PRO A 132 6.70 -3.95 -19.35
N THR A 133 7.78 -3.26 -19.70
CA THR A 133 8.72 -3.70 -20.73
C THR A 133 9.73 -4.72 -20.23
N LYS A 134 10.12 -4.61 -18.96
CA LYS A 134 11.15 -5.45 -18.32
C LYS A 134 10.60 -6.75 -17.72
N ARG A 135 9.35 -6.74 -17.27
CA ARG A 135 8.64 -7.92 -16.72
C ARG A 135 7.23 -7.95 -17.31
N LYS A 136 6.87 -9.04 -17.98
CA LYS A 136 5.51 -9.21 -18.52
C LYS A 136 4.42 -9.17 -17.45
N ASP A 137 4.80 -9.34 -16.18
CA ASP A 137 3.89 -9.54 -15.04
C ASP A 137 3.76 -8.28 -14.13
N GLY A 138 4.41 -7.16 -14.47
CA GLY A 138 4.51 -6.01 -13.60
C GLY A 138 5.58 -6.18 -12.51
N GLU A 139 5.50 -5.39 -11.44
CA GLU A 139 6.37 -5.53 -10.29
C GLU A 139 5.96 -6.75 -9.46
N ALA A 140 6.93 -7.40 -8.80
CA ALA A 140 6.59 -8.46 -7.86
C ALA A 140 5.83 -7.86 -6.66
N PHE A 141 4.77 -8.53 -6.19
CA PHE A 141 3.91 -8.00 -5.12
C PHE A 141 4.70 -7.53 -3.89
N PHE A 142 5.68 -8.31 -3.47
CA PHE A 142 6.47 -8.02 -2.26
C PHE A 142 7.60 -7.01 -2.45
N SER A 143 7.83 -6.51 -3.64
CA SER A 143 8.77 -5.40 -3.92
C SER A 143 8.09 -4.17 -4.51
N ALA A 144 6.80 -4.27 -4.83
CA ALA A 144 6.04 -3.16 -5.34
C ALA A 144 5.90 -2.01 -4.34
N PRO A 145 5.81 -0.76 -4.82
CA PRO A 145 5.45 0.37 -3.97
C PRO A 145 3.98 0.28 -3.57
N GLY A 146 3.66 0.75 -2.37
CA GLY A 146 2.28 0.77 -1.87
C GLY A 146 1.49 1.99 -2.35
N SER A 147 2.12 2.94 -3.07
CA SER A 147 1.48 4.13 -3.61
C SER A 147 2.38 4.84 -4.62
N GLY A 148 1.88 5.88 -5.29
CA GLY A 148 2.66 6.72 -6.19
C GLY A 148 3.75 7.53 -5.49
N TYR A 149 4.69 8.01 -6.27
CA TYR A 149 5.85 8.76 -5.80
C TYR A 149 5.51 9.86 -4.80
N GLN A 150 6.28 9.94 -3.71
CA GLN A 150 6.11 10.85 -2.58
C GLN A 150 4.81 10.70 -1.77
N SER A 151 4.06 9.64 -1.97
CA SER A 151 2.90 9.29 -1.14
C SER A 151 3.27 8.22 -0.09
N HIS A 152 2.28 7.81 0.71
CA HIS A 152 2.46 6.78 1.73
C HIS A 152 2.94 5.46 1.12
N HIS A 153 3.84 4.77 1.80
CA HIS A 153 4.38 3.46 1.36
C HIS A 153 5.02 3.43 -0.06
N ALA A 154 5.42 4.60 -0.63
CA ALA A 154 6.06 4.69 -1.93
C ALA A 154 7.56 4.29 -1.85
N TYR A 155 7.84 3.06 -1.42
CA TYR A 155 9.19 2.49 -1.28
C TYR A 155 9.15 0.98 -1.60
N PRO A 156 10.30 0.35 -1.92
CA PRO A 156 10.36 -1.08 -2.21
C PRO A 156 9.83 -1.94 -1.05
N GLY A 157 8.81 -2.75 -1.34
CA GLY A 157 8.08 -3.54 -0.34
C GLY A 157 7.00 -2.74 0.41
N GLY A 158 6.75 -1.49 0.02
CA GLY A 158 5.73 -0.64 0.63
C GLY A 158 4.32 -1.22 0.52
N LEU A 159 4.00 -1.88 -0.59
CA LEU A 159 2.71 -2.58 -0.75
C LEU A 159 2.55 -3.69 0.30
N ALA A 160 3.58 -4.50 0.50
CA ALA A 160 3.52 -5.59 1.48
C ALA A 160 3.30 -5.06 2.91
N THR A 161 4.00 -3.97 3.29
CA THR A 161 3.85 -3.37 4.62
C THR A 161 2.50 -2.69 4.81
N HIS A 162 1.97 -2.03 3.76
CA HIS A 162 0.65 -1.42 3.73
C HIS A 162 -0.44 -2.48 3.93
N VAL A 163 -0.49 -3.49 3.07
CA VAL A 163 -1.51 -4.53 3.17
C VAL A 163 -1.40 -5.32 4.48
N ALA A 164 -0.18 -5.56 4.98
CA ALA A 164 -0.02 -6.23 6.27
C ALA A 164 -0.59 -5.39 7.43
N ALA A 165 -0.34 -4.07 7.47
CA ALA A 165 -0.93 -3.17 8.46
C ALA A 165 -2.47 -3.19 8.36
N ASN A 166 -3.00 -3.09 7.15
CA ASN A 166 -4.44 -3.09 6.90
C ASN A 166 -5.10 -4.40 7.32
N VAL A 167 -4.47 -5.54 7.08
CA VAL A 167 -4.96 -6.86 7.52
C VAL A 167 -4.94 -6.98 9.05
N PHE A 168 -3.94 -6.44 9.75
CA PHE A 168 -3.95 -6.37 11.21
C PHE A 168 -5.14 -5.56 11.74
N ILE A 169 -5.38 -4.38 11.15
CA ILE A 169 -6.51 -3.50 11.51
C ILE A 169 -7.83 -4.23 11.24
N THR A 170 -8.00 -4.80 10.06
CA THR A 170 -9.21 -5.55 9.65
C THR A 170 -9.52 -6.69 10.62
N ASN A 171 -8.54 -7.51 10.98
CA ASN A 171 -8.75 -8.60 11.93
C ASN A 171 -9.22 -8.07 13.30
N GLY A 172 -8.60 -6.99 13.80
CA GLY A 172 -9.02 -6.36 15.05
C GLY A 172 -10.44 -5.79 14.99
N ILE A 173 -10.83 -5.21 13.85
CA ILE A 173 -12.20 -4.70 13.66
C ILE A 173 -13.20 -5.86 13.61
N VAL A 174 -12.91 -6.92 12.85
CA VAL A 174 -13.77 -8.12 12.80
C VAL A 174 -13.98 -8.70 14.19
N ASP A 175 -12.89 -8.90 14.95
CA ASP A 175 -12.98 -9.43 16.32
C ASP A 175 -13.83 -8.51 17.20
N THR A 176 -13.66 -7.18 17.08
CA THR A 176 -14.47 -6.21 17.84
C THR A 176 -15.97 -6.31 17.49
N TYR A 177 -16.31 -6.40 16.21
CA TYR A 177 -17.72 -6.49 15.80
C TYR A 177 -18.37 -7.79 16.26
N VAL A 178 -17.63 -8.90 16.21
CA VAL A 178 -18.11 -10.20 16.67
C VAL A 178 -18.24 -10.23 18.19
N ASP A 179 -17.17 -9.86 18.92
CA ASP A 179 -17.11 -10.08 20.37
C ASP A 179 -17.87 -9.00 21.17
N VAL A 180 -17.87 -7.73 20.71
CA VAL A 180 -18.52 -6.63 21.41
C VAL A 180 -19.99 -6.47 20.98
N TYR A 181 -20.24 -6.55 19.68
CA TYR A 181 -21.57 -6.25 19.13
C TYR A 181 -22.38 -7.48 18.75
N ASN A 182 -21.81 -8.69 18.89
CA ASN A 182 -22.41 -9.96 18.44
C ASN A 182 -22.88 -9.89 16.98
N TYR A 183 -22.08 -9.21 16.13
CA TYR A 183 -22.39 -9.00 14.73
C TYR A 183 -21.81 -10.15 13.89
N GLN A 184 -22.62 -10.70 13.00
CA GLN A 184 -22.17 -11.76 12.08
C GLN A 184 -21.37 -11.13 10.94
N VAL A 185 -20.11 -11.54 10.79
CA VAL A 185 -19.20 -11.10 9.72
C VAL A 185 -18.67 -12.33 9.00
N GLU A 186 -18.76 -12.32 7.68
CA GLU A 186 -18.13 -13.34 6.83
C GLU A 186 -16.63 -13.07 6.76
N ARG A 187 -15.90 -13.63 7.74
CA ARG A 187 -14.45 -13.36 7.94
C ARG A 187 -13.63 -13.62 6.67
N ASP A 188 -13.93 -14.69 5.91
CA ASP A 188 -13.21 -15.01 4.67
C ASP A 188 -13.37 -13.89 3.63
N ILE A 189 -14.56 -13.27 3.54
CA ILE A 189 -14.83 -12.16 2.64
C ILE A 189 -14.11 -10.90 3.12
N ALA A 190 -14.25 -10.51 4.40
CA ALA A 190 -13.60 -9.31 4.94
C ALA A 190 -12.06 -9.38 4.82
N LEU A 191 -11.48 -10.51 5.21
CA LEU A 191 -10.03 -10.73 5.11
C LEU A 191 -9.55 -10.74 3.66
N SER A 192 -10.26 -11.47 2.76
CA SER A 192 -9.88 -11.56 1.36
C SER A 192 -10.03 -10.23 0.62
N ALA A 193 -11.06 -9.44 0.94
CA ALA A 193 -11.23 -8.10 0.40
C ALA A 193 -10.03 -7.22 0.77
N GLN A 194 -9.60 -7.26 2.03
CA GLN A 194 -8.43 -6.50 2.48
C GLN A 194 -7.12 -7.01 1.88
N LEU A 195 -6.95 -8.31 1.68
CA LEU A 195 -5.78 -8.87 1.01
C LEU A 195 -5.70 -8.47 -0.47
N LEU A 196 -6.84 -8.19 -1.12
CA LEU A 196 -6.94 -8.01 -2.57
C LEU A 196 -7.27 -6.57 -3.02
N HIS A 197 -7.59 -5.63 -2.09
CA HIS A 197 -8.03 -4.28 -2.47
C HIS A 197 -7.01 -3.55 -3.36
N ASP A 198 -5.74 -3.84 -3.17
CA ASP A 198 -4.60 -3.21 -3.84
C ASP A 198 -3.85 -4.13 -4.81
N LEU A 199 -4.47 -5.20 -5.25
CA LEU A 199 -3.79 -6.24 -6.04
C LEU A 199 -3.14 -5.74 -7.34
N HIS A 200 -3.57 -4.58 -7.86
CA HIS A 200 -3.03 -4.00 -9.09
C HIS A 200 -2.05 -2.85 -8.88
N LYS A 201 -1.71 -2.49 -7.65
CA LYS A 201 -0.60 -1.55 -7.38
C LYS A 201 0.73 -1.99 -8.02
N PRO A 202 1.10 -3.29 -8.09
CA PRO A 202 2.28 -3.73 -8.85
C PRO A 202 2.26 -3.38 -10.34
N TYR A 203 1.09 -3.35 -10.95
CA TYR A 203 0.92 -2.96 -12.35
C TYR A 203 0.84 -1.45 -12.53
N VAL A 204 0.22 -0.74 -11.61
CA VAL A 204 -0.01 0.71 -11.71
C VAL A 204 1.22 1.52 -11.33
N PHE A 205 1.86 1.19 -10.20
CA PHE A 205 2.99 1.93 -9.64
C PHE A 205 4.34 1.31 -10.02
N GLN A 206 4.60 1.17 -11.31
CA GLN A 206 5.85 0.62 -11.83
C GLN A 206 7.06 1.48 -11.42
N TRP A 207 8.16 0.82 -11.05
CA TRP A 207 9.41 1.51 -10.77
C TRP A 207 10.01 2.14 -12.03
N GLN A 208 10.46 3.39 -11.89
CA GLN A 208 11.13 4.16 -12.93
C GLN A 208 12.65 4.05 -12.79
N GLU A 209 13.39 4.51 -13.81
CA GLU A 209 14.86 4.44 -13.83
C GLU A 209 15.52 5.30 -12.74
N ASP A 210 14.86 6.36 -12.29
CA ASP A 210 15.29 7.23 -11.21
C ASP A 210 14.89 6.72 -9.81
N HIS A 211 14.48 5.47 -9.67
CA HIS A 211 13.97 4.85 -8.45
C HIS A 211 12.67 5.50 -7.90
N SER A 212 12.00 6.35 -8.65
CA SER A 212 10.64 6.77 -8.34
C SER A 212 9.63 5.70 -8.77
N SER A 213 8.40 5.81 -8.29
CA SER A 213 7.27 5.02 -8.81
C SER A 213 6.39 5.87 -9.73
N ARG A 214 5.78 5.25 -10.74
CA ARG A 214 4.84 5.90 -11.64
C ARG A 214 3.74 6.61 -10.84
N GLN A 215 3.30 7.76 -11.32
CA GLN A 215 2.09 8.44 -10.83
C GLN A 215 0.85 7.77 -11.46
N GLU A 216 -0.15 7.49 -10.64
CA GLU A 216 -1.42 6.96 -11.16
C GLU A 216 -2.30 8.06 -11.76
N GLN A 217 -3.27 7.64 -12.59
CA GLN A 217 -4.31 8.51 -13.13
C GLN A 217 -5.62 8.31 -12.36
N THR A 218 -6.54 9.25 -12.56
CA THR A 218 -7.90 9.13 -12.03
C THR A 218 -8.77 8.34 -12.99
N LEU A 219 -9.49 7.35 -12.47
CA LEU A 219 -10.47 6.56 -13.20
C LEU A 219 -11.76 6.47 -12.37
N ALA A 220 -12.89 6.82 -12.94
CA ALA A 220 -14.18 6.88 -12.26
C ALA A 220 -14.17 7.68 -10.92
N GLY A 221 -13.33 8.72 -10.83
CA GLY A 221 -13.26 9.60 -9.65
C GLY A 221 -12.37 9.07 -8.52
N THR A 222 -11.69 7.95 -8.69
CA THR A 222 -10.70 7.40 -7.75
C THR A 222 -9.38 7.08 -8.45
N GLY A 223 -8.39 6.56 -7.72
CA GLY A 223 -7.14 6.07 -8.32
C GLY A 223 -7.38 4.87 -9.23
N GLU A 224 -6.68 4.83 -10.38
CA GLU A 224 -6.86 3.75 -11.36
C GLU A 224 -6.55 2.35 -10.79
N HIS A 225 -5.64 2.26 -9.79
CA HIS A 225 -5.33 0.98 -9.16
C HIS A 225 -6.55 0.32 -8.52
N HIS A 226 -7.44 1.11 -7.92
CA HIS A 226 -8.65 0.62 -7.29
C HIS A 226 -9.61 -0.02 -8.31
N ILE A 227 -9.93 0.71 -9.39
CA ILE A 227 -10.82 0.23 -10.45
C ILE A 227 -10.23 -1.01 -11.13
N LEU A 228 -8.92 -1.01 -11.40
CA LEU A 228 -8.23 -2.15 -12.02
C LEU A 228 -8.20 -3.37 -11.08
N SER A 229 -8.01 -3.18 -9.77
CA SER A 229 -8.10 -4.27 -8.79
C SER A 229 -9.48 -4.92 -8.80
N VAL A 230 -10.54 -4.12 -8.78
CA VAL A 230 -11.92 -4.63 -8.86
C VAL A 230 -12.20 -5.31 -10.20
N ALA A 231 -11.73 -4.73 -11.32
CA ALA A 231 -11.88 -5.33 -12.65
C ALA A 231 -11.21 -6.72 -12.76
N GLU A 232 -10.05 -6.87 -12.12
CA GLU A 232 -9.35 -8.15 -12.09
C GLU A 232 -10.12 -9.21 -11.31
N LEU A 233 -10.75 -8.85 -10.18
CA LEU A 233 -11.60 -9.77 -9.41
C LEU A 233 -12.82 -10.22 -10.23
N ILE A 234 -13.46 -9.29 -10.93
CA ILE A 234 -14.58 -9.61 -11.84
C ILE A 234 -14.12 -10.54 -12.95
N TYR A 235 -12.99 -10.22 -13.61
CA TYR A 235 -12.44 -11.03 -14.68
C TYR A 235 -12.07 -12.44 -14.23
N ARG A 236 -11.56 -12.60 -13.00
CA ARG A 236 -11.28 -13.90 -12.38
C ARG A 236 -12.52 -14.61 -11.85
N LYS A 237 -13.69 -14.05 -12.05
CA LYS A 237 -14.99 -14.62 -11.61
C LYS A 237 -15.05 -14.87 -10.10
N MET A 238 -14.52 -13.93 -9.32
CA MET A 238 -14.59 -13.99 -7.87
C MET A 238 -16.04 -13.81 -7.38
N PRO A 239 -16.42 -14.34 -6.20
CA PRO A 239 -17.77 -14.15 -5.64
C PRO A 239 -18.17 -12.67 -5.62
N ALA A 240 -19.43 -12.37 -5.94
CA ALA A 240 -19.93 -10.99 -5.98
C ALA A 240 -19.74 -10.27 -4.64
N GLU A 241 -19.91 -11.00 -3.52
CA GLU A 241 -19.70 -10.51 -2.16
C GLU A 241 -18.26 -10.01 -1.96
N LEU A 242 -17.26 -10.74 -2.47
CA LEU A 242 -15.88 -10.34 -2.38
C LEU A 242 -15.60 -9.10 -3.25
N VAL A 243 -16.13 -9.05 -4.47
CA VAL A 243 -15.97 -7.92 -5.39
C VAL A 243 -16.55 -6.66 -4.79
N VAL A 244 -17.78 -6.73 -4.25
CA VAL A 244 -18.45 -5.59 -3.60
C VAL A 244 -17.68 -5.14 -2.36
N ALA A 245 -17.28 -6.07 -1.49
CA ALA A 245 -16.52 -5.73 -0.28
C ALA A 245 -15.18 -5.07 -0.63
N THR A 246 -14.49 -5.53 -1.66
CA THR A 246 -13.24 -4.93 -2.14
C THR A 246 -13.46 -3.55 -2.74
N ALA A 247 -14.54 -3.34 -3.52
CA ALA A 247 -14.87 -2.04 -4.09
C ALA A 247 -15.15 -0.96 -3.02
N CYS A 248 -15.52 -1.38 -1.82
CA CYS A 248 -15.73 -0.47 -0.69
C CYS A 248 -14.44 0.04 -0.03
N ALA A 249 -13.24 -0.44 -0.38
CA ALA A 249 -12.00 -0.04 0.29
C ALA A 249 -11.81 1.48 0.37
N HIS A 250 -12.09 2.20 -0.71
CA HIS A 250 -11.95 3.66 -0.77
C HIS A 250 -13.17 4.46 -0.29
N GLN A 251 -14.33 3.83 -0.13
CA GLN A 251 -15.57 4.46 0.35
C GLN A 251 -16.45 3.45 1.08
N ALA A 252 -16.82 3.75 2.33
CA ALA A 252 -17.79 2.92 3.05
C ALA A 252 -19.20 3.14 2.49
N PRO A 253 -20.04 2.10 2.38
CA PRO A 253 -21.41 2.21 1.87
C PRO A 253 -22.37 2.73 2.96
N THR A 254 -22.16 3.96 3.44
CA THR A 254 -22.88 4.53 4.59
C THR A 254 -24.12 5.33 4.21
N ALA A 255 -24.12 5.94 3.03
CA ALA A 255 -25.21 6.79 2.54
C ALA A 255 -25.47 6.56 1.04
N GLU A 256 -26.60 7.03 0.55
CA GLU A 256 -27.00 6.83 -0.86
C GLU A 256 -25.97 7.36 -1.87
N ASN A 257 -25.34 8.50 -1.58
CA ASN A 257 -24.28 9.05 -2.44
C ASN A 257 -23.02 8.18 -2.43
N ASP A 258 -22.68 7.58 -1.29
CA ASP A 258 -21.54 6.68 -1.16
C ASP A 258 -21.78 5.39 -1.97
N GLU A 259 -23.00 4.84 -1.86
CA GLU A 259 -23.42 3.67 -2.64
C GLU A 259 -23.42 3.96 -4.15
N ALA A 260 -23.85 5.14 -4.57
CA ALA A 260 -23.82 5.56 -5.97
C ALA A 260 -22.38 5.65 -6.50
N GLN A 261 -21.44 6.13 -5.67
CA GLN A 261 -20.02 6.20 -6.03
C GLN A 261 -19.42 4.79 -6.17
N ILE A 262 -19.69 3.90 -5.23
CA ILE A 262 -19.22 2.50 -5.29
C ILE A 262 -19.83 1.78 -6.50
N ALA A 263 -21.12 2.01 -6.79
CA ALA A 263 -21.79 1.44 -7.96
C ALA A 263 -21.14 1.93 -9.28
N ALA A 264 -20.73 3.20 -9.34
CA ALA A 264 -19.99 3.75 -10.50
C ALA A 264 -18.61 3.09 -10.65
N TRP A 265 -17.90 2.79 -9.57
CA TRP A 265 -16.64 2.06 -9.61
C TRP A 265 -16.81 0.61 -10.10
N LEU A 266 -17.85 -0.07 -9.61
CA LEU A 266 -18.20 -1.43 -10.04
C LEU A 266 -18.61 -1.46 -11.53
N ASP A 267 -19.33 -0.45 -12.01
CA ASP A 267 -19.69 -0.32 -13.43
C ASP A 267 -18.45 -0.08 -14.31
N ALA A 268 -17.56 0.82 -13.90
CA ALA A 268 -16.29 1.07 -14.62
C ALA A 268 -15.40 -0.19 -14.66
N ALA A 269 -15.29 -0.90 -13.54
CA ALA A 269 -14.53 -2.14 -13.43
C ALA A 269 -15.14 -3.27 -14.29
N ALA A 270 -16.48 -3.38 -14.31
CA ALA A 270 -17.18 -4.36 -15.13
C ALA A 270 -17.00 -4.10 -16.64
N ILE A 271 -16.98 -2.85 -17.08
CA ILE A 271 -16.65 -2.46 -18.48
C ILE A 271 -15.26 -2.97 -18.84
N ILE A 272 -14.24 -2.74 -17.99
CA ILE A 272 -12.88 -3.22 -18.24
C ILE A 272 -12.84 -4.75 -18.26
N ALA A 273 -13.56 -5.40 -17.34
CA ALA A 273 -13.64 -6.87 -17.28
C ALA A 273 -14.47 -7.50 -18.42
N GLY A 274 -15.23 -6.71 -19.18
CA GLY A 274 -16.11 -7.19 -20.25
C GLY A 274 -17.35 -7.93 -19.73
N THR A 275 -17.96 -7.45 -18.65
CA THR A 275 -19.07 -8.11 -17.95
C THR A 275 -20.18 -7.10 -17.63
N ASP A 276 -21.44 -7.52 -17.60
CA ASP A 276 -22.55 -6.70 -17.12
C ASP A 276 -22.63 -6.77 -15.59
N PRO A 277 -22.50 -5.61 -14.88
CA PRO A 277 -22.46 -5.60 -13.41
C PRO A 277 -23.79 -6.00 -12.77
N VAL A 278 -24.94 -5.86 -13.45
CA VAL A 278 -26.24 -6.27 -12.96
C VAL A 278 -26.36 -7.80 -12.97
N SER A 279 -26.03 -8.42 -14.10
CA SER A 279 -26.08 -9.87 -14.24
C SER A 279 -25.03 -10.58 -13.36
N TYR A 280 -23.94 -9.92 -13.04
CA TYR A 280 -22.94 -10.42 -12.08
C TYR A 280 -23.43 -10.33 -10.62
N GLY A 281 -24.44 -9.50 -10.33
CA GLY A 281 -24.97 -9.29 -8.98
C GLY A 281 -24.22 -8.22 -8.15
N LEU A 282 -23.47 -7.33 -8.79
CA LEU A 282 -22.70 -6.26 -8.12
C LEU A 282 -23.56 -5.04 -7.82
N VAL A 283 -24.50 -4.76 -8.71
CA VAL A 283 -25.43 -3.62 -8.64
C VAL A 283 -26.84 -4.07 -9.00
N VAL A 284 -27.84 -3.31 -8.56
CA VAL A 284 -29.25 -3.54 -8.91
C VAL A 284 -29.80 -2.30 -9.64
N ARG A 285 -30.76 -2.50 -10.53
CA ARG A 285 -31.44 -1.39 -11.22
C ARG A 285 -32.25 -0.56 -10.25
N LYS A 286 -32.13 0.78 -10.35
CA LYS A 286 -32.89 1.75 -9.58
C LYS A 286 -33.28 2.92 -10.50
N GLY A 287 -34.54 2.99 -10.93
CA GLY A 287 -34.97 3.95 -11.95
C GLY A 287 -34.20 3.72 -13.26
N ASP A 288 -33.68 4.80 -13.83
CA ASP A 288 -32.86 4.80 -15.05
C ASP A 288 -31.37 4.46 -14.80
N GLY A 289 -30.98 4.26 -13.53
CA GLY A 289 -29.61 3.97 -13.13
C GLY A 289 -29.44 2.64 -12.39
N VAL A 290 -28.35 2.55 -11.66
CA VAL A 290 -28.03 1.41 -10.79
C VAL A 290 -27.64 1.91 -9.39
N THR A 291 -27.83 1.05 -8.40
CA THR A 291 -27.33 1.24 -7.03
C THR A 291 -26.61 0.00 -6.57
N LEU A 292 -25.84 0.11 -5.50
CA LEU A 292 -25.08 -0.99 -4.92
C LEU A 292 -26.01 -2.14 -4.55
N ALA A 293 -25.63 -3.38 -4.85
CA ALA A 293 -26.31 -4.58 -4.38
C ALA A 293 -26.24 -4.67 -2.85
N ASN A 294 -27.31 -5.18 -2.24
CA ASN A 294 -27.36 -5.33 -0.77
C ASN A 294 -26.69 -6.62 -0.33
N ILE A 295 -25.41 -6.78 -0.64
CA ILE A 295 -24.56 -7.93 -0.28
C ILE A 295 -23.25 -7.44 0.34
N ALA A 296 -22.66 -8.21 1.25
CA ALA A 296 -21.36 -7.97 1.87
C ALA A 296 -21.11 -6.51 2.33
N ARG A 297 -22.17 -5.79 2.75
CA ARG A 297 -22.08 -4.37 3.13
C ARG A 297 -21.24 -4.18 4.39
N GLN A 298 -21.36 -5.08 5.36
CA GLN A 298 -20.60 -5.04 6.60
C GLN A 298 -19.11 -5.33 6.33
N GLU A 299 -18.81 -6.31 5.51
CA GLU A 299 -17.46 -6.67 5.08
C GLU A 299 -16.84 -5.53 4.28
N GLY A 300 -17.61 -4.85 3.42
CA GLY A 300 -17.17 -3.66 2.70
C GLY A 300 -16.88 -2.48 3.63
N TYR A 301 -17.74 -2.25 4.64
CA TYR A 301 -17.49 -1.25 5.67
C TYR A 301 -16.19 -1.55 6.45
N ILE A 302 -15.97 -2.81 6.82
CA ILE A 302 -14.76 -3.25 7.51
C ILE A 302 -13.52 -3.11 6.61
N CYS A 303 -13.63 -3.44 5.32
CA CYS A 303 -12.56 -3.26 4.35
C CYS A 303 -12.14 -1.78 4.25
N HIS A 304 -13.11 -0.87 4.18
CA HIS A 304 -12.84 0.58 4.20
C HIS A 304 -12.12 1.02 5.47
N LEU A 305 -12.63 0.64 6.64
CA LEU A 305 -11.98 0.97 7.91
C LEU A 305 -10.56 0.38 8.02
N GLY A 306 -10.36 -0.81 7.47
CA GLY A 306 -9.07 -1.50 7.47
C GLY A 306 -8.02 -0.78 6.63
N ASP A 307 -8.42 -0.07 5.56
CA ASP A 307 -7.52 0.67 4.66
C ASP A 307 -7.18 2.08 5.15
N HIS A 308 -7.34 2.38 6.43
CA HIS A 308 -7.17 3.74 6.95
C HIS A 308 -5.79 4.05 7.55
N ASP A 309 -4.76 3.24 7.33
CA ASP A 309 -3.41 3.57 7.81
C ASP A 309 -2.83 4.83 7.14
N PHE A 310 -3.31 5.18 5.93
CA PHE A 310 -2.91 6.39 5.21
C PHE A 310 -3.19 7.68 5.99
N VAL A 311 -4.14 7.69 6.91
CA VAL A 311 -4.44 8.82 7.78
C VAL A 311 -3.22 9.26 8.60
N LEU A 312 -2.36 8.31 8.97
CA LEU A 312 -1.11 8.57 9.68
C LEU A 312 0.13 8.49 8.77
N SER A 313 0.14 7.58 7.79
CA SER A 313 1.33 7.37 6.95
C SER A 313 1.56 8.50 5.95
N VAL A 314 0.50 9.17 5.46
CA VAL A 314 0.63 10.36 4.60
C VAL A 314 1.27 11.55 5.36
N PRO A 315 0.77 11.96 6.55
CA PRO A 315 1.46 12.97 7.36
C PRO A 315 2.89 12.59 7.72
N ALA A 316 3.17 11.32 7.99
CA ALA A 316 4.52 10.85 8.31
C ALA A 316 5.51 11.13 7.16
N ILE A 317 5.13 10.84 5.92
CA ILE A 317 5.93 11.20 4.74
C ILE A 317 6.11 12.72 4.63
N LYS A 318 5.01 13.48 4.69
CA LYS A 318 5.05 14.94 4.54
C LYS A 318 5.96 15.63 5.56
N GLN A 319 6.06 15.10 6.77
CA GLN A 319 6.90 15.66 7.82
C GLN A 319 8.36 15.19 7.73
N THR A 320 8.62 13.97 7.28
CA THR A 320 9.97 13.42 7.25
C THR A 320 10.72 13.72 5.96
N LEU A 321 10.03 13.85 4.82
CA LEU A 321 10.66 14.06 3.53
C LEU A 321 11.58 15.31 3.48
N PRO A 322 11.17 16.51 3.95
CA PRO A 322 12.03 17.67 3.98
C PRO A 322 13.27 17.49 4.86
N VAL A 323 13.15 16.72 5.94
CA VAL A 323 14.28 16.41 6.84
C VAL A 323 15.27 15.48 6.14
N ILE A 324 14.78 14.46 5.45
CA ILE A 324 15.61 13.54 4.66
C ILE A 324 16.31 14.27 3.53
N GLU A 325 15.63 15.18 2.82
CA GLU A 325 16.22 16.01 1.76
C GLU A 325 17.36 16.88 2.29
N LYS A 326 17.14 17.54 3.44
CA LYS A 326 18.16 18.34 4.11
C LYS A 326 19.40 17.51 4.46
N ILE A 327 19.23 16.34 5.08
CA ILE A 327 20.33 15.44 5.46
C ILE A 327 21.01 14.88 4.20
N ALA A 328 20.26 14.51 3.17
CA ALA A 328 20.79 14.03 1.90
C ALA A 328 21.76 15.03 1.26
N LYS A 329 21.40 16.32 1.27
CA LYS A 329 22.26 17.40 0.80
C LYS A 329 23.49 17.59 1.66
N GLN A 330 23.35 17.56 2.99
CA GLN A 330 24.43 17.88 3.94
C GLN A 330 25.45 16.75 4.05
N ASP A 331 25.00 15.52 4.21
CA ASP A 331 25.84 14.40 4.62
C ASP A 331 26.22 13.47 3.45
N TYR A 332 25.41 13.49 2.38
CA TYR A 332 25.64 12.65 1.19
C TYR A 332 25.99 13.45 -0.06
N GLN A 333 26.04 14.78 0.04
CA GLN A 333 26.35 15.71 -1.06
C GLN A 333 25.45 15.51 -2.30
N ILE A 334 24.22 15.02 -2.09
CA ILE A 334 23.26 14.80 -3.17
C ILE A 334 22.77 16.16 -3.67
N ALA A 335 22.99 16.42 -4.95
CA ALA A 335 22.55 17.65 -5.60
C ALA A 335 21.00 17.66 -5.71
N PRO A 336 20.35 18.84 -5.66
CA PRO A 336 18.88 18.94 -5.75
C PRO A 336 18.27 18.35 -7.03
N ASN A 337 19.05 18.23 -8.10
CA ASN A 337 18.64 17.65 -9.38
C ASN A 337 19.04 16.16 -9.55
N ASP A 338 19.72 15.55 -8.58
CA ASP A 338 20.04 14.11 -8.60
C ASP A 338 18.90 13.32 -7.94
N ALA A 339 17.75 13.26 -8.64
CA ALA A 339 16.57 12.53 -8.18
C ALA A 339 16.86 11.05 -7.94
N ALA A 340 17.66 10.42 -8.78
CA ALA A 340 18.00 9.00 -8.66
C ALA A 340 18.75 8.67 -7.37
N ALA A 341 19.76 9.48 -7.00
CA ALA A 341 20.48 9.30 -5.74
C ALA A 341 19.58 9.53 -4.52
N PHE A 342 18.77 10.59 -4.57
CA PHE A 342 17.82 10.88 -3.49
C PHE A 342 16.78 9.77 -3.30
N ASN A 343 16.17 9.33 -4.40
CA ASN A 343 15.16 8.28 -4.36
C ASN A 343 15.74 6.94 -3.88
N ALA A 344 16.94 6.57 -4.32
CA ALA A 344 17.61 5.35 -3.84
C ALA A 344 17.85 5.40 -2.32
N LEU A 345 18.38 6.52 -1.80
CA LEU A 345 18.62 6.75 -0.37
C LEU A 345 17.31 6.68 0.43
N ARG A 346 16.29 7.41 0.00
CA ARG A 346 14.95 7.41 0.63
C ARG A 346 14.32 6.02 0.62
N ASN A 347 14.36 5.34 -0.50
CA ASN A 347 13.81 4.00 -0.67
C ASN A 347 14.51 3.01 0.26
N ARG A 348 15.84 3.07 0.37
CA ARG A 348 16.60 2.23 1.30
C ARG A 348 16.22 2.49 2.75
N LEU A 349 16.08 3.77 3.14
CA LEU A 349 15.68 4.17 4.48
C LEU A 349 14.27 3.62 4.82
N TYR A 350 13.30 3.88 3.94
CA TYR A 350 11.91 3.50 4.22
C TYR A 350 11.64 1.99 4.07
N SER A 351 12.30 1.30 3.14
CA SER A 351 12.25 -0.16 3.09
C SER A 351 12.80 -0.79 4.37
N THR A 352 13.80 -0.16 5.00
CA THR A 352 14.42 -0.68 6.21
C THR A 352 13.59 -0.42 7.47
N TYR A 353 13.03 0.80 7.59
CA TYR A 353 12.41 1.25 8.85
C TYR A 353 10.92 1.57 8.75
N SER A 354 10.32 1.66 7.57
CA SER A 354 9.06 2.32 7.24
C SER A 354 9.07 3.84 7.47
N ALA A 355 8.22 4.55 6.74
CA ALA A 355 8.03 5.98 6.95
C ALA A 355 7.50 6.29 8.36
N MET A 356 6.63 5.42 8.89
CA MET A 356 6.05 5.58 10.22
C MET A 356 7.09 5.52 11.33
N ARG A 357 8.06 4.61 11.25
CA ARG A 357 9.13 4.52 12.24
C ARG A 357 10.12 5.69 12.14
N VAL A 358 10.42 6.15 10.92
CA VAL A 358 11.24 7.36 10.70
C VAL A 358 10.52 8.58 11.27
N HIS A 359 9.22 8.72 11.03
CA HIS A 359 8.40 9.78 11.61
C HIS A 359 8.37 9.72 13.14
N TYR A 360 8.19 8.54 13.74
CA TYR A 360 8.24 8.38 15.18
C TYR A 360 9.57 8.85 15.77
N ALA A 361 10.69 8.47 15.14
CA ALA A 361 12.03 8.93 15.57
C ALA A 361 12.16 10.46 15.46
N TYR A 362 11.69 11.03 14.34
CA TYR A 362 11.67 12.49 14.15
C TYR A 362 10.83 13.21 15.23
N ALA A 363 9.60 12.76 15.42
CA ALA A 363 8.65 13.40 16.35
C ALA A 363 9.09 13.32 17.82
N THR A 364 9.80 12.25 18.20
CA THR A 364 10.20 12.02 19.62
C THR A 364 11.63 12.45 19.93
N GLN A 365 12.54 12.43 18.94
CA GLN A 365 13.98 12.62 19.15
C GLN A 365 14.60 13.66 18.18
N GLY A 366 13.80 14.16 17.20
CA GLY A 366 14.23 15.20 16.27
C GLY A 366 15.08 14.72 15.09
N GLU A 367 15.65 15.69 14.37
CA GLU A 367 16.42 15.49 13.14
C GLU A 367 17.60 14.54 13.32
N GLU A 368 18.32 14.64 14.43
CA GLU A 368 19.53 13.83 14.67
C GLU A 368 19.23 12.33 14.77
N ALA A 369 18.01 11.96 15.21
CA ALA A 369 17.60 10.56 15.17
C ALA A 369 17.37 10.06 13.74
N VAL A 370 16.78 10.89 12.88
CA VAL A 370 16.61 10.56 11.45
C VAL A 370 17.98 10.44 10.77
N ARG A 371 18.90 11.37 11.08
CA ARG A 371 20.28 11.35 10.59
C ARG A 371 21.00 10.05 10.96
N ALA A 372 20.90 9.63 12.23
CA ALA A 372 21.48 8.37 12.70
C ALA A 372 20.86 7.16 11.99
N MET A 373 19.55 7.17 11.71
CA MET A 373 18.89 6.11 10.94
C MET A 373 19.40 6.07 9.49
N MET A 374 19.56 7.22 8.85
CA MET A 374 20.09 7.31 7.48
C MET A 374 21.55 6.79 7.42
N HIS A 375 22.43 7.23 8.33
CA HIS A 375 23.81 6.74 8.43
C HIS A 375 23.88 5.24 8.76
N GLY A 376 22.89 4.70 9.48
CA GLY A 376 22.78 3.28 9.78
C GLY A 376 22.42 2.39 8.58
N VAL A 377 21.94 2.96 7.47
CA VAL A 377 21.56 2.21 6.25
C VAL A 377 22.43 2.53 5.05
N VAL A 378 22.90 3.79 4.94
CA VAL A 378 23.82 4.25 3.89
C VAL A 378 24.92 5.09 4.54
N MET A 379 26.17 4.80 4.22
CA MET A 379 27.32 5.55 4.73
C MET A 379 27.29 6.99 4.17
N PRO A 380 27.51 8.01 5.00
CA PRO A 380 27.67 9.38 4.52
C PRO A 380 28.90 9.51 3.61
N ALA A 381 28.94 10.59 2.78
CA ALA A 381 30.03 10.86 1.82
C ALA A 381 31.30 11.33 2.51
#